data_2ed41274c95765b0250863a782e23dac
#
_entry.id   2ed41274c95765b0250863a782e23dac
#
_cell.length_a   1.000
_cell.length_b   1.000
_cell.length_c   1.000
_cell.angle_alpha   90.00
_cell.angle_beta   90.00
_cell.angle_gamma   90.00
#
_symmetry.space_group_name_H-M   'P 1'
#
loop_
_entity.id
_entity.type
_entity.pdbx_description
1 polymer ?
#
loop_
_entity_poly.entity_id
_entity_poly.type
_entity_poly.pdbx_seq_one_letter_code
_entity_poly.pdbx_strand_id
1 'polypeptide(L)'
;ALSEVLERGRLSPTQRRPTIWTGPGSRRRVTLSFRRTADTFILGFLGRASQFIQPASSCTIMLPELSKVALLLQGWGLHLPAGSNGQCQLNLLDSGVDILVLPQEKLAHDVLSTLAHETAMVGCQRLSVLQPGDDDPYLIYAGGEAVLRWGGLTLSPPSGAFLQSTLIGEAALQDAVADCVKEARSIADIFCGSGTLSAPLLNKGKTVLAADNASSVTHFQQAANKAGYGHEVTFVRRNLFDAPLRADELAGIDCAIIDPPRAGASAQIAEIVKARLPVIAMISCNPHSFCRDAQQLLAAGYVCDWLQMIDQFHLTPHTELVARFSQKDGAVA
;
A
#
# COMPACT_ATOMS: atom_id res chain seq x y z
N ALA A 1 -20.99 -11.64 5.12
CA ALA A 1 -20.52 -10.60 4.16
C ALA A 1 -19.59 -11.16 3.09
N LEU A 2 -18.32 -11.58 3.42
CA LEU A 2 -17.39 -12.05 2.37
C LEU A 2 -17.92 -13.31 1.65
N SER A 3 -18.36 -14.33 2.39
CA SER A 3 -18.93 -15.56 1.80
C SER A 3 -20.06 -15.25 0.83
N GLU A 4 -20.95 -14.35 1.19
CA GLU A 4 -22.07 -13.92 0.34
C GLU A 4 -21.59 -13.21 -0.95
N VAL A 5 -20.53 -12.38 -0.87
CA VAL A 5 -19.96 -11.75 -2.07
C VAL A 5 -19.29 -12.79 -2.97
N LEU A 6 -18.58 -13.75 -2.42
CA LEU A 6 -17.96 -14.84 -3.18
C LEU A 6 -19.01 -15.74 -3.84
N GLU A 7 -20.10 -16.08 -3.12
CA GLU A 7 -21.22 -16.85 -3.66
C GLU A 7 -21.92 -16.11 -4.80
N ARG A 8 -22.24 -14.83 -4.63
CA ARG A 8 -22.80 -13.99 -5.69
C ARG A 8 -21.84 -13.88 -6.88
N GLY A 9 -20.53 -13.80 -6.60
CA GLY A 9 -19.46 -13.81 -7.60
C GLY A 9 -19.19 -15.20 -8.20
N ARG A 10 -19.91 -16.24 -7.81
CA ARG A 10 -19.70 -17.63 -8.26
C ARG A 10 -18.24 -18.08 -8.15
N LEU A 11 -17.53 -17.57 -7.14
CA LEU A 11 -16.15 -17.93 -6.89
C LEU A 11 -16.07 -19.05 -5.86
N SER A 12 -15.66 -20.22 -6.32
CA SER A 12 -15.49 -21.42 -5.49
C SER A 12 -14.02 -21.83 -5.50
N PRO A 13 -13.20 -21.32 -4.55
CA PRO A 13 -11.80 -21.73 -4.47
C PRO A 13 -11.70 -23.21 -4.08
N THR A 14 -10.72 -23.93 -4.63
CA THR A 14 -10.45 -25.33 -4.29
C THR A 14 -10.11 -25.45 -2.80
N GLN A 15 -9.37 -24.48 -2.26
CA GLN A 15 -9.02 -24.39 -0.85
C GLN A 15 -9.30 -23.00 -0.30
N ARG A 16 -9.90 -22.92 0.91
CA ARG A 16 -9.92 -21.69 1.71
C ARG A 16 -8.84 -21.80 2.79
N ARG A 17 -7.85 -20.90 2.72
CA ARG A 17 -6.80 -20.83 3.74
C ARG A 17 -7.32 -20.13 5.00
N PRO A 18 -6.74 -20.41 6.17
CA PRO A 18 -7.09 -19.71 7.40
C PRO A 18 -6.94 -18.20 7.26
N THR A 19 -7.89 -17.47 7.84
CA THR A 19 -7.81 -16.01 7.92
C THR A 19 -6.66 -15.58 8.82
N ILE A 20 -5.87 -14.61 8.38
CA ILE A 20 -4.84 -13.98 9.20
C ILE A 20 -5.43 -12.72 9.84
N TRP A 21 -5.40 -12.67 11.16
CA TRP A 21 -5.91 -11.57 11.96
C TRP A 21 -4.75 -10.73 12.51
N THR A 22 -4.80 -9.41 12.33
CA THR A 22 -3.73 -8.53 12.79
C THR A 22 -4.00 -7.89 14.16
N GLY A 23 -5.22 -7.92 14.65
CA GLY A 23 -5.59 -7.45 15.97
C GLY A 23 -5.50 -5.92 16.18
N PRO A 24 -5.91 -5.44 17.37
CA PRO A 24 -5.77 -4.05 17.77
C PRO A 24 -4.28 -3.70 18.01
N GLY A 25 -3.97 -2.39 18.01
CA GLY A 25 -2.61 -1.91 18.29
C GLY A 25 -1.57 -2.30 17.22
N SER A 26 -1.99 -2.67 16.01
CA SER A 26 -1.10 -3.16 14.95
C SER A 26 -0.94 -2.22 13.76
N ARG A 27 -1.74 -1.14 13.71
CA ARG A 27 -1.79 -0.27 12.54
C ARG A 27 -0.60 0.69 12.47
N ARG A 28 0.21 0.56 11.41
CA ARG A 28 1.44 1.35 11.20
C ARG A 28 1.28 2.53 10.25
N ARG A 29 0.08 2.71 9.65
CA ARG A 29 -0.23 3.81 8.75
C ARG A 29 -1.59 4.37 9.08
N VAL A 30 -1.67 5.67 9.35
CA VAL A 30 -2.92 6.38 9.65
C VAL A 30 -2.96 7.75 8.99
N THR A 31 -4.16 8.22 8.69
CA THR A 31 -4.42 9.61 8.32
C THR A 31 -5.29 10.22 9.41
N LEU A 32 -4.78 11.23 10.08
CA LEU A 32 -5.46 12.00 11.09
C LEU A 32 -5.91 13.33 10.48
N SER A 33 -7.05 13.84 10.88
CA SER A 33 -7.47 15.20 10.57
C SER A 33 -7.15 16.10 11.74
N PHE A 34 -6.77 17.35 11.47
CA PHE A 34 -6.59 18.37 12.51
C PHE A 34 -7.46 19.58 12.24
N ARG A 35 -7.83 20.26 13.32
CA ARG A 35 -8.56 21.54 13.30
C ARG A 35 -8.13 22.41 14.47
N ARG A 36 -7.78 23.66 14.17
CA ARG A 36 -7.47 24.71 15.13
C ARG A 36 -8.57 25.77 15.11
N THR A 37 -9.26 25.96 16.22
CA THR A 37 -10.16 27.11 16.44
C THR A 37 -9.40 28.19 17.24
N ALA A 38 -10.06 29.28 17.63
CA ALA A 38 -9.45 30.27 18.52
C ALA A 38 -8.97 29.64 19.84
N ASP A 39 -9.81 28.75 20.41
CA ASP A 39 -9.64 28.25 21.78
C ASP A 39 -9.17 26.79 21.85
N THR A 40 -9.34 26.02 20.78
CA THR A 40 -9.08 24.56 20.82
C THR A 40 -8.28 24.07 19.62
N PHE A 41 -7.52 23.01 19.84
CA PHE A 41 -6.91 22.21 18.79
C PHE A 41 -7.29 20.74 18.99
N ILE A 42 -7.62 20.07 17.90
CA ILE A 42 -7.92 18.65 17.90
C ILE A 42 -7.22 17.97 16.74
N LEU A 43 -6.58 16.83 17.02
CA LEU A 43 -5.97 15.92 16.04
C LEU A 43 -6.54 14.53 16.26
N GLY A 44 -7.08 13.91 15.21
CA GLY A 44 -7.71 12.60 15.34
C GLY A 44 -8.35 12.09 14.06
N PHE A 45 -9.24 11.12 14.19
CA PHE A 45 -9.92 10.51 13.06
C PHE A 45 -11.21 11.26 12.72
N LEU A 46 -11.36 11.64 11.45
CA LEU A 46 -12.61 12.21 10.96
C LEU A 46 -13.69 11.12 10.91
N GLY A 47 -14.83 11.37 11.55
CA GLY A 47 -15.97 10.47 11.52
C GLY A 47 -16.53 10.32 10.09
N ARG A 48 -17.04 9.13 9.78
CA ARG A 48 -17.63 8.85 8.46
C ARG A 48 -18.84 9.77 8.21
N ALA A 49 -18.82 10.48 7.09
CA ALA A 49 -19.83 11.47 6.70
C ALA A 49 -20.14 12.49 7.81
N SER A 50 -19.13 12.92 8.56
CA SER A 50 -19.23 13.79 9.72
C SER A 50 -18.12 14.84 9.71
N GLN A 51 -18.36 15.98 10.37
CA GLN A 51 -17.35 17.00 10.66
C GLN A 51 -16.67 16.77 12.02
N PHE A 52 -17.11 15.74 12.77
CA PHE A 52 -16.57 15.43 14.07
C PHE A 52 -15.22 14.69 13.95
N ILE A 53 -14.23 15.19 14.69
CA ILE A 53 -12.91 14.54 14.80
C ILE A 53 -12.87 13.80 16.13
N GLN A 54 -12.75 12.48 16.09
CA GLN A 54 -12.51 11.65 17.27
C GLN A 54 -11.04 11.79 17.67
N PRO A 55 -10.71 12.22 18.90
CA PRO A 55 -9.32 12.40 19.32
C PRO A 55 -8.47 11.15 19.12
N ALA A 56 -7.25 11.32 18.61
CA ALA A 56 -6.31 10.21 18.38
C ALA A 56 -5.91 9.50 19.69
N SER A 57 -5.98 10.19 20.82
CA SER A 57 -5.67 9.64 22.15
C SER A 57 -6.57 8.48 22.58
N SER A 58 -7.78 8.37 22.01
CA SER A 58 -8.71 7.26 22.28
C SER A 58 -8.56 6.08 21.30
N CYS A 59 -7.59 6.13 20.39
CA CYS A 59 -7.42 5.11 19.37
C CYS A 59 -6.77 3.86 19.92
N THR A 60 -7.40 2.70 19.71
CA THR A 60 -6.91 1.39 20.15
C THR A 60 -6.28 0.58 19.02
N ILE A 61 -6.30 1.08 17.78
CA ILE A 61 -5.82 0.33 16.60
C ILE A 61 -4.42 0.71 16.15
N MET A 62 -3.93 1.91 16.47
CA MET A 62 -2.59 2.36 16.10
C MET A 62 -1.51 1.61 16.89
N LEU A 63 -0.36 1.40 16.24
CA LEU A 63 0.87 1.01 16.95
C LEU A 63 1.21 2.03 18.06
N PRO A 64 1.80 1.59 19.19
CA PRO A 64 2.16 2.47 20.29
C PRO A 64 3.02 3.67 19.86
N GLU A 65 3.94 3.48 18.92
CA GLU A 65 4.83 4.50 18.37
C GLU A 65 4.02 5.62 17.69
N LEU A 66 3.03 5.27 16.86
CA LEU A 66 2.16 6.25 16.23
C LEU A 66 1.25 6.94 17.24
N SER A 67 0.74 6.19 18.21
CA SER A 67 -0.10 6.76 19.29
C SER A 67 0.68 7.78 20.12
N LYS A 68 1.93 7.47 20.46
CA LYS A 68 2.84 8.39 21.17
C LYS A 68 3.08 9.67 20.36
N VAL A 69 3.42 9.53 19.07
CA VAL A 69 3.64 10.69 18.19
C VAL A 69 2.37 11.50 18.06
N ALA A 70 1.21 10.89 17.77
CA ALA A 70 -0.07 11.60 17.66
C ALA A 70 -0.44 12.38 18.93
N LEU A 71 -0.10 11.86 20.10
CA LEU A 71 -0.29 12.56 21.38
C LEU A 71 0.62 13.79 21.48
N LEU A 72 1.90 13.65 21.14
CA LEU A 72 2.87 14.76 21.19
C LEU A 72 2.54 15.86 20.18
N LEU A 73 2.03 15.49 18.99
CA LEU A 73 1.59 16.46 17.97
C LEU A 73 0.39 17.32 18.40
N GLN A 74 -0.28 17.03 19.52
CA GLN A 74 -1.26 17.98 20.11
C GLN A 74 -0.61 19.32 20.46
N GLY A 75 0.70 19.35 20.74
CA GLY A 75 1.48 20.58 20.95
C GLY A 75 1.45 21.55 19.76
N TRP A 76 1.29 21.07 18.55
CA TRP A 76 1.16 21.90 17.34
C TRP A 76 0.03 22.91 17.43
N GLY A 77 -1.02 22.61 18.21
CA GLY A 77 -2.13 23.54 18.45
C GLY A 77 -1.72 24.88 19.03
N LEU A 78 -0.56 24.98 19.68
CA LEU A 78 -0.02 26.22 20.20
C LEU A 78 0.55 27.13 19.11
N HIS A 79 0.93 26.56 17.96
CA HIS A 79 1.69 27.21 16.91
C HIS A 79 0.88 27.43 15.62
N LEU A 80 -0.11 26.57 15.36
CA LEU A 80 -0.98 26.71 14.21
C LEU A 80 -1.90 27.93 14.35
N PRO A 81 -2.08 28.76 13.31
CA PRO A 81 -3.04 29.87 13.31
C PRO A 81 -4.47 29.39 13.58
N ALA A 82 -5.27 30.21 14.23
CA ALA A 82 -6.70 29.95 14.37
C ALA A 82 -7.35 29.83 12.98
N GLY A 83 -8.23 28.84 12.80
CA GLY A 83 -8.84 28.51 11.52
C GLY A 83 -8.08 27.42 10.73
N SER A 84 -6.82 27.12 11.06
CA SER A 84 -6.06 26.07 10.36
C SER A 84 -6.75 24.73 10.49
N ASN A 85 -6.83 24.02 9.38
CA ASN A 85 -7.32 22.65 9.31
C ASN A 85 -6.61 21.88 8.20
N GLY A 86 -6.67 20.54 8.23
CA GLY A 86 -6.01 19.70 7.25
C GLY A 86 -5.92 18.25 7.71
N GLN A 87 -4.99 17.54 7.07
CA GLN A 87 -4.69 16.15 7.39
C GLN A 87 -3.22 15.98 7.75
N CYS A 88 -2.95 14.96 8.53
CA CYS A 88 -1.61 14.51 8.90
C CYS A 88 -1.54 13.01 8.68
N GLN A 89 -0.70 12.56 7.75
CA GLN A 89 -0.43 11.15 7.53
C GLN A 89 0.77 10.74 8.37
N LEU A 90 0.60 9.68 9.17
CA LEU A 90 1.66 9.08 9.96
C LEU A 90 1.94 7.69 9.43
N ASN A 91 3.18 7.42 9.06
CA ASN A 91 3.68 6.12 8.64
C ASN A 91 4.81 5.67 9.58
N LEU A 92 4.74 4.45 10.10
CA LEU A 92 5.89 3.84 10.77
C LEU A 92 6.74 3.12 9.73
N LEU A 93 7.92 3.69 9.46
CA LEU A 93 9.00 3.10 8.68
C LEU A 93 9.93 2.28 9.58
N ASP A 94 10.87 1.54 9.00
CA ASP A 94 11.90 0.83 9.78
C ASP A 94 12.84 1.78 10.51
N SER A 95 12.99 3.01 10.00
CA SER A 95 13.83 4.05 10.60
C SER A 95 13.11 4.92 11.62
N GLY A 96 11.77 4.85 11.73
CA GLY A 96 10.97 5.68 12.63
C GLY A 96 9.75 6.30 11.94
N VAL A 97 9.09 7.24 12.61
CA VAL A 97 7.83 7.81 12.12
C VAL A 97 8.08 8.88 11.06
N ASP A 98 7.44 8.70 9.91
CA ASP A 98 7.35 9.64 8.81
C ASP A 98 6.01 10.38 8.87
N ILE A 99 6.05 11.70 8.78
CA ILE A 99 4.89 12.59 8.87
C ILE A 99 4.75 13.38 7.57
N LEU A 100 3.56 13.31 6.96
CA LEU A 100 3.20 14.20 5.86
C LEU A 100 1.99 15.05 6.28
N VAL A 101 2.16 16.36 6.27
CA VAL A 101 1.09 17.34 6.55
C VAL A 101 0.49 17.84 5.23
N LEU A 102 -0.83 17.85 5.19
CA LEU A 102 -1.67 18.29 4.07
C LEU A 102 -2.60 19.38 4.58
N PRO A 103 -2.14 20.63 4.73
CA PRO A 103 -2.99 21.72 5.21
C PRO A 103 -4.00 22.12 4.13
N GLN A 104 -5.18 22.57 4.51
CA GLN A 104 -6.17 23.12 3.54
C GLN A 104 -5.83 24.54 3.09
N GLU A 105 -5.07 25.29 3.89
CA GLU A 105 -4.59 26.63 3.58
C GLU A 105 -3.08 26.66 3.75
N LYS A 106 -2.40 27.56 3.00
CA LYS A 106 -0.94 27.68 3.08
C LYS A 106 -0.50 28.09 4.48
N LEU A 107 0.39 27.30 5.05
CA LEU A 107 1.08 27.62 6.30
C LEU A 107 2.29 28.52 6.01
N ALA A 108 2.48 29.57 6.80
CA ALA A 108 3.60 30.48 6.69
C ALA A 108 4.92 29.80 7.10
N HIS A 109 6.04 30.31 6.62
CA HIS A 109 7.37 29.69 6.81
C HIS A 109 7.76 29.60 8.30
N ASP A 110 7.45 30.61 9.10
CA ASP A 110 7.71 30.63 10.55
C ASP A 110 6.92 29.55 11.29
N VAL A 111 5.67 29.32 10.89
CA VAL A 111 4.85 28.21 11.41
C VAL A 111 5.51 26.88 11.06
N LEU A 112 5.90 26.67 9.80
CA LEU A 112 6.56 25.43 9.37
C LEU A 112 7.89 25.18 10.09
N SER A 113 8.68 26.24 10.32
CA SER A 113 9.93 26.16 11.09
C SER A 113 9.66 25.74 12.55
N THR A 114 8.59 26.25 13.15
CA THR A 114 8.20 25.87 14.49
C THR A 114 7.71 24.42 14.56
N LEU A 115 6.90 23.98 13.60
CA LEU A 115 6.46 22.57 13.51
C LEU A 115 7.65 21.62 13.30
N ALA A 116 8.66 22.03 12.53
CA ALA A 116 9.91 21.27 12.34
C ALA A 116 10.66 21.11 13.66
N HIS A 117 10.79 22.18 14.45
CA HIS A 117 11.43 22.14 15.76
C HIS A 117 10.69 21.22 16.73
N GLU A 118 9.37 21.37 16.86
CA GLU A 118 8.53 20.49 17.69
C GLU A 118 8.64 19.02 17.26
N THR A 119 8.69 18.76 15.96
CA THR A 119 8.83 17.40 15.42
C THR A 119 10.19 16.79 15.76
N ALA A 120 11.26 17.58 15.75
CA ALA A 120 12.58 17.15 16.18
C ALA A 120 12.57 16.69 17.65
N MET A 121 11.88 17.44 18.51
CA MET A 121 11.78 17.13 19.94
C MET A 121 11.01 15.84 20.25
N VAL A 122 10.08 15.43 19.38
CA VAL A 122 9.35 14.16 19.53
C VAL A 122 10.05 12.94 18.92
N GLY A 123 11.22 13.13 18.30
CA GLY A 123 12.04 12.06 17.77
C GLY A 123 11.47 11.37 16.53
N CYS A 124 10.73 12.12 15.70
CA CYS A 124 10.28 11.61 14.40
C CYS A 124 11.42 11.53 13.40
N GLN A 125 11.28 10.65 12.41
CA GLN A 125 12.29 10.45 11.38
C GLN A 125 12.26 11.54 10.31
N ARG A 126 11.03 11.94 9.89
CA ARG A 126 10.84 12.91 8.81
C ARG A 126 9.54 13.68 9.00
N LEU A 127 9.55 14.96 8.65
CA LEU A 127 8.36 15.77 8.47
C LEU A 127 8.40 16.45 7.11
N SER A 128 7.36 16.22 6.33
CA SER A 128 7.16 16.85 5.02
C SER A 128 5.80 17.55 4.96
N VAL A 129 5.67 18.51 4.08
CA VAL A 129 4.43 19.25 3.85
C VAL A 129 4.11 19.27 2.37
N LEU A 130 2.85 19.05 2.01
CA LEU A 130 2.29 19.32 0.68
C LEU A 130 1.33 20.50 0.83
N GLN A 131 1.77 21.69 0.49
CA GLN A 131 0.94 22.90 0.55
C GLN A 131 -0.10 22.91 -0.57
N PRO A 132 -1.25 23.57 -0.39
CA PRO A 132 -2.22 23.76 -1.47
C PRO A 132 -1.58 24.42 -2.70
N GLY A 133 -1.71 23.73 -3.86
CA GLY A 133 -1.16 24.17 -5.14
C GLY A 133 0.27 23.72 -5.44
N ASP A 134 0.90 22.98 -4.54
CA ASP A 134 2.17 22.32 -4.82
C ASP A 134 1.94 20.94 -5.44
N ASP A 135 2.80 20.50 -6.36
CA ASP A 135 2.71 19.20 -7.01
C ASP A 135 3.33 18.09 -6.14
N ASP A 136 4.39 18.38 -5.41
CA ASP A 136 5.14 17.44 -4.60
C ASP A 136 5.34 17.93 -3.16
N PRO A 137 5.36 17.01 -2.17
CA PRO A 137 5.72 17.36 -0.80
C PRO A 137 7.18 17.81 -0.71
N TYR A 138 7.43 18.82 0.09
CA TYR A 138 8.79 19.22 0.44
C TYR A 138 9.14 18.91 1.89
N LEU A 139 10.40 18.60 2.11
CA LEU A 139 10.94 18.23 3.40
C LEU A 139 11.14 19.49 4.26
N ILE A 140 10.63 19.49 5.50
CA ILE A 140 10.86 20.56 6.48
C ILE A 140 11.70 20.11 7.68
N TYR A 141 11.74 18.79 7.96
CA TYR A 141 12.61 18.21 8.99
C TYR A 141 13.04 16.79 8.62
N ALA A 142 14.31 16.45 8.87
CA ALA A 142 14.86 15.13 8.80
C ALA A 142 15.72 14.81 10.03
N GLY A 143 15.33 13.82 10.81
CA GLY A 143 16.12 13.25 11.89
C GLY A 143 17.15 12.22 11.39
N GLY A 144 17.04 11.82 10.12
CA GLY A 144 17.89 10.86 9.44
C GLY A 144 17.27 10.39 8.12
N GLU A 145 17.84 9.37 7.49
CA GLU A 145 17.29 8.78 6.27
C GLU A 145 16.01 8.02 6.57
N ALA A 146 14.92 8.34 5.86
CA ALA A 146 13.67 7.60 5.94
C ALA A 146 13.81 6.29 5.17
N VAL A 147 13.67 5.15 5.84
CA VAL A 147 14.04 3.83 5.31
C VAL A 147 12.95 2.79 5.52
N LEU A 148 12.71 2.01 4.48
CA LEU A 148 12.03 0.71 4.49
C LEU A 148 13.00 -0.39 4.05
N ARG A 149 12.85 -1.60 4.62
CA ARG A 149 13.67 -2.77 4.26
C ARG A 149 12.78 -3.93 3.87
N TRP A 150 12.98 -4.42 2.65
CA TRP A 150 12.29 -5.61 2.15
C TRP A 150 13.31 -6.54 1.49
N GLY A 151 13.44 -7.76 2.00
CA GLY A 151 14.47 -8.69 1.52
C GLY A 151 15.86 -8.09 1.69
N GLY A 152 16.62 -8.00 0.60
CA GLY A 152 17.95 -7.37 0.58
C GLY A 152 17.95 -5.87 0.22
N LEU A 153 16.79 -5.24 0.04
CA LEU A 153 16.68 -3.85 -0.36
C LEU A 153 16.53 -2.91 0.83
N THR A 154 17.18 -1.76 0.71
CA THR A 154 16.95 -0.58 1.55
C THR A 154 16.39 0.52 0.66
N LEU A 155 15.14 0.88 0.87
CA LEU A 155 14.39 1.83 0.07
C LEU A 155 14.14 3.10 0.88
N SER A 156 14.38 4.27 0.27
CA SER A 156 13.93 5.56 0.81
C SER A 156 12.60 5.92 0.17
N PRO A 157 11.45 5.68 0.86
CA PRO A 157 10.14 5.92 0.27
C PRO A 157 9.86 7.41 0.12
N PRO A 158 9.05 7.84 -0.88
CA PRO A 158 8.56 9.20 -0.92
C PRO A 158 7.75 9.53 0.32
N SER A 159 7.65 10.82 0.68
CA SER A 159 6.84 11.26 1.81
C SER A 159 5.38 10.86 1.62
N GLY A 160 4.77 10.30 2.66
CA GLY A 160 3.39 9.81 2.58
C GLY A 160 3.20 8.56 1.71
N ALA A 161 4.26 7.82 1.39
CA ALA A 161 4.18 6.58 0.60
C ALA A 161 3.10 5.63 1.13
N PHE A 162 2.49 4.91 0.19
CA PHE A 162 1.57 3.84 0.58
C PHE A 162 2.33 2.70 1.25
N LEU A 163 1.84 2.27 2.41
CA LEU A 163 2.29 1.07 3.11
C LEU A 163 1.10 0.16 3.38
N GLN A 164 1.30 -1.14 3.46
CA GLN A 164 0.30 -2.04 4.01
C GLN A 164 -0.04 -1.62 5.44
N SER A 165 -1.30 -1.76 5.83
CA SER A 165 -1.83 -1.16 7.08
C SER A 165 -1.16 -1.69 8.33
N THR A 166 -0.66 -2.94 8.31
CA THR A 166 0.02 -3.59 9.43
C THR A 166 1.24 -4.38 8.94
N LEU A 167 2.25 -4.54 9.80
CA LEU A 167 3.43 -5.36 9.50
C LEU A 167 3.07 -6.84 9.33
N ILE A 168 2.15 -7.35 10.16
CA ILE A 168 1.66 -8.74 10.06
C ILE A 168 0.94 -8.96 8.72
N GLY A 169 0.09 -8.01 8.31
CA GLY A 169 -0.61 -8.08 7.03
C GLY A 169 0.33 -8.02 5.84
N GLU A 170 1.35 -7.17 5.89
CA GLU A 170 2.39 -7.10 4.86
C GLU A 170 3.17 -8.40 4.74
N ALA A 171 3.66 -8.94 5.86
CA ALA A 171 4.36 -10.23 5.86
C ALA A 171 3.48 -11.36 5.31
N ALA A 172 2.21 -11.41 5.72
CA ALA A 172 1.27 -12.41 5.23
C ALA A 172 1.01 -12.31 3.71
N LEU A 173 0.93 -11.10 3.15
CA LEU A 173 0.82 -10.90 1.71
C LEU A 173 2.10 -11.33 0.98
N GLN A 174 3.27 -10.98 1.51
CA GLN A 174 4.56 -11.39 0.96
C GLN A 174 4.71 -12.91 0.97
N ASP A 175 4.33 -13.59 2.06
CA ASP A 175 4.38 -15.06 2.16
C ASP A 175 3.41 -15.72 1.17
N ALA A 176 2.18 -15.20 1.05
CA ALA A 176 1.19 -15.70 0.11
C ALA A 176 1.64 -15.53 -1.35
N VAL A 177 2.25 -14.38 -1.68
CA VAL A 177 2.82 -14.13 -3.00
C VAL A 177 4.03 -15.03 -3.26
N ALA A 178 4.93 -15.18 -2.28
CA ALA A 178 6.10 -16.07 -2.41
C ALA A 178 5.68 -17.52 -2.70
N ASP A 179 4.59 -17.99 -2.09
CA ASP A 179 4.01 -19.30 -2.38
C ASP A 179 3.44 -19.38 -3.82
N CYS A 180 2.75 -18.34 -4.30
CA CYS A 180 2.25 -18.28 -5.68
C CYS A 180 3.38 -18.39 -6.70
N VAL A 181 4.49 -17.67 -6.48
CA VAL A 181 5.61 -17.55 -7.42
C VAL A 181 6.73 -18.58 -7.19
N LYS A 182 6.50 -19.58 -6.33
CA LYS A 182 7.54 -20.53 -5.90
C LYS A 182 8.28 -21.15 -7.09
N GLU A 183 7.54 -21.62 -8.09
CA GLU A 183 8.09 -22.30 -9.28
C GLU A 183 8.36 -21.31 -10.45
N ALA A 184 7.92 -20.06 -10.35
CA ALA A 184 8.10 -19.04 -11.38
C ALA A 184 9.54 -18.53 -11.39
N ARG A 185 10.09 -18.27 -12.58
CA ARG A 185 11.38 -17.59 -12.79
C ARG A 185 11.20 -16.16 -13.27
N SER A 186 10.19 -15.93 -14.10
CA SER A 186 9.84 -14.62 -14.65
C SER A 186 8.50 -14.16 -14.09
N ILE A 187 8.47 -13.00 -13.44
CA ILE A 187 7.31 -12.48 -12.69
C ILE A 187 6.97 -11.10 -13.22
N ALA A 188 5.67 -10.81 -13.41
CA ALA A 188 5.18 -9.45 -13.60
C ALA A 188 4.54 -8.97 -12.29
N ASP A 189 5.06 -7.89 -11.68
CA ASP A 189 4.45 -7.19 -10.55
C ASP A 189 3.71 -5.97 -11.08
N ILE A 190 2.39 -6.08 -11.15
CA ILE A 190 1.48 -5.13 -11.82
C ILE A 190 0.76 -4.33 -10.74
N PHE A 191 0.85 -3.01 -10.78
CA PHE A 191 0.56 -2.06 -9.70
C PHE A 191 1.54 -2.24 -8.54
N CYS A 192 2.83 -2.35 -8.87
CA CYS A 192 3.88 -2.74 -7.92
C CYS A 192 4.15 -1.70 -6.81
N GLY A 193 3.72 -0.45 -6.98
CA GLY A 193 4.03 0.62 -6.04
C GLY A 193 5.53 0.74 -5.76
N SER A 194 5.90 0.65 -4.49
CA SER A 194 7.31 0.66 -4.05
C SER A 194 7.98 -0.73 -4.08
N GLY A 195 7.32 -1.74 -4.66
CA GLY A 195 7.85 -3.10 -4.73
C GLY A 195 7.62 -3.93 -3.46
N THR A 196 6.64 -3.59 -2.64
CA THR A 196 6.36 -4.29 -1.37
C THR A 196 6.27 -5.82 -1.53
N LEU A 197 5.68 -6.28 -2.65
CA LEU A 197 5.45 -7.70 -2.90
C LEU A 197 6.60 -8.37 -3.67
N SER A 198 7.26 -7.64 -4.57
CA SER A 198 8.31 -8.20 -5.43
C SER A 198 9.72 -7.99 -4.91
N ALA A 199 10.00 -6.94 -4.13
CA ALA A 199 11.33 -6.71 -3.56
C ALA A 199 11.87 -7.91 -2.75
N PRO A 200 11.05 -8.61 -1.92
CA PRO A 200 11.50 -9.81 -1.21
C PRO A 200 11.82 -11.02 -2.11
N LEU A 201 11.47 -10.96 -3.39
CA LEU A 201 11.70 -12.02 -4.37
C LEU A 201 13.04 -11.88 -5.11
N LEU A 202 13.66 -10.70 -5.06
CA LEU A 202 14.97 -10.44 -5.67
C LEU A 202 16.06 -11.26 -4.97
N ASN A 203 17.16 -11.48 -5.66
CA ASN A 203 18.25 -12.35 -5.20
C ASN A 203 17.84 -13.84 -4.97
N LYS A 204 16.79 -14.29 -5.67
CA LYS A 204 16.29 -15.68 -5.59
C LYS A 204 16.26 -16.35 -6.96
N GLY A 205 17.06 -15.85 -7.90
CA GLY A 205 17.12 -16.35 -9.28
C GLY A 205 15.85 -16.08 -10.08
N LYS A 206 15.15 -15.00 -9.74
CA LYS A 206 13.92 -14.55 -10.40
C LYS A 206 14.14 -13.23 -11.10
N THR A 207 13.47 -13.03 -12.23
CA THR A 207 13.38 -11.73 -12.90
C THR A 207 12.00 -11.12 -12.70
N VAL A 208 11.93 -9.81 -12.55
CA VAL A 208 10.70 -9.08 -12.28
C VAL A 208 10.47 -7.99 -13.32
N LEU A 209 9.28 -7.97 -13.93
CA LEU A 209 8.76 -6.85 -14.68
C LEU A 209 7.86 -6.05 -13.73
N ALA A 210 8.35 -4.92 -13.19
CA ALA A 210 7.62 -4.09 -12.24
C ALA A 210 6.97 -2.90 -12.94
N ALA A 211 5.64 -2.79 -12.85
CA ALA A 211 4.86 -1.77 -13.56
C ALA A 211 3.92 -0.99 -12.64
N ASP A 212 4.00 0.34 -12.69
CA ASP A 212 3.08 1.27 -12.02
C ASP A 212 3.26 2.69 -12.59
N ASN A 213 2.34 3.61 -12.27
CA ASN A 213 2.47 5.04 -12.59
C ASN A 213 3.11 5.85 -11.45
N ALA A 214 3.14 5.31 -10.24
CA ALA A 214 3.54 6.01 -9.04
C ALA A 214 5.02 6.41 -9.05
N SER A 215 5.33 7.55 -8.42
CA SER A 215 6.72 7.98 -8.18
C SER A 215 7.50 6.95 -7.35
N SER A 216 6.79 6.13 -6.56
CA SER A 216 7.35 5.03 -5.78
C SER A 216 8.11 4.01 -6.62
N VAL A 217 7.74 3.78 -7.90
CA VAL A 217 8.51 2.93 -8.84
C VAL A 217 9.93 3.44 -9.00
N THR A 218 10.13 4.77 -9.07
CA THR A 218 11.47 5.36 -9.17
C THR A 218 12.31 5.06 -7.93
N HIS A 219 11.71 5.11 -6.75
CA HIS A 219 12.39 4.79 -5.49
C HIS A 219 12.73 3.29 -5.40
N PHE A 220 11.83 2.43 -5.89
CA PHE A 220 12.11 0.99 -5.99
C PHE A 220 13.28 0.72 -6.95
N GLN A 221 13.28 1.36 -8.13
CA GLN A 221 14.38 1.24 -9.10
C GLN A 221 15.73 1.68 -8.50
N GLN A 222 15.76 2.81 -7.82
CA GLN A 222 16.96 3.30 -7.15
C GLN A 222 17.47 2.32 -6.09
N ALA A 223 16.56 1.77 -5.28
CA ALA A 223 16.89 0.79 -4.26
C ALA A 223 17.44 -0.51 -4.86
N ALA A 224 16.81 -1.03 -5.90
CA ALA A 224 17.26 -2.24 -6.61
C ALA A 224 18.65 -2.05 -7.24
N ASN A 225 18.89 -0.91 -7.89
CA ASN A 225 20.20 -0.57 -8.45
C ASN A 225 21.28 -0.46 -7.36
N LYS A 226 20.99 0.23 -6.26
CA LYS A 226 21.91 0.40 -5.13
C LYS A 226 22.28 -0.94 -4.48
N ALA A 227 21.33 -1.87 -4.43
CA ALA A 227 21.54 -3.22 -3.89
C ALA A 227 22.20 -4.19 -4.88
N GLY A 228 22.43 -3.79 -6.15
CA GLY A 228 23.03 -4.65 -7.18
C GLY A 228 22.03 -5.54 -7.93
N TYR A 229 20.72 -5.37 -7.69
CA TYR A 229 19.65 -6.17 -8.30
C TYR A 229 18.99 -5.49 -9.50
N GLY A 230 19.54 -4.38 -9.99
CA GLY A 230 18.99 -3.67 -11.14
C GLY A 230 18.88 -4.50 -12.41
N HIS A 231 19.71 -5.53 -12.56
CA HIS A 231 19.65 -6.46 -13.69
C HIS A 231 18.56 -7.54 -13.56
N GLU A 232 17.98 -7.72 -12.36
CA GLU A 232 16.88 -8.65 -12.10
C GLU A 232 15.50 -8.00 -12.35
N VAL A 233 15.43 -6.65 -12.47
CA VAL A 233 14.15 -5.93 -12.56
C VAL A 233 14.09 -5.04 -13.79
N THR A 234 13.06 -5.22 -14.59
CA THR A 234 12.67 -4.28 -15.67
C THR A 234 11.55 -3.39 -15.14
N PHE A 235 11.73 -2.07 -15.20
CA PHE A 235 10.77 -1.10 -14.69
C PHE A 235 9.96 -0.46 -15.83
N VAL A 236 8.63 -0.49 -15.71
CA VAL A 236 7.68 0.15 -16.62
C VAL A 236 6.86 1.18 -15.87
N ARG A 237 7.05 2.47 -16.21
CA ARG A 237 6.31 3.57 -15.61
C ARG A 237 5.21 4.06 -16.54
N ARG A 238 3.96 3.68 -16.26
CA ARG A 238 2.77 4.13 -17.00
C ARG A 238 1.50 4.00 -16.17
N ASN A 239 0.47 4.74 -16.52
CA ASN A 239 -0.87 4.53 -15.96
C ASN A 239 -1.48 3.26 -16.53
N LEU A 240 -1.56 2.20 -15.72
CA LEU A 240 -2.06 0.89 -16.14
C LEU A 240 -3.58 0.85 -16.35
N PHE A 241 -4.32 1.86 -15.91
CA PHE A 241 -5.75 2.00 -16.25
C PHE A 241 -5.96 2.48 -17.68
N ASP A 242 -5.07 3.35 -18.18
CA ASP A 242 -5.14 3.90 -19.53
C ASP A 242 -4.38 3.03 -20.54
N ALA A 243 -3.27 2.43 -20.10
CA ALA A 243 -2.37 1.64 -20.92
C ALA A 243 -1.91 0.37 -20.16
N PRO A 244 -2.76 -0.68 -20.07
CA PRO A 244 -2.35 -1.94 -19.42
C PRO A 244 -1.15 -2.56 -20.13
N LEU A 245 -0.40 -3.40 -19.44
CA LEU A 245 0.62 -4.26 -20.05
C LEU A 245 -0.07 -5.19 -21.04
N ARG A 246 0.31 -5.13 -22.31
CA ARG A 246 -0.31 -5.93 -23.36
C ARG A 246 0.18 -7.38 -23.29
N ALA A 247 -0.58 -8.27 -23.91
CA ALA A 247 -0.24 -9.69 -23.95
C ALA A 247 1.15 -9.98 -24.54
N ASP A 248 1.59 -9.20 -25.54
CA ASP A 248 2.95 -9.32 -26.11
C ASP A 248 4.05 -8.86 -25.14
N GLU A 249 3.78 -7.85 -24.30
CA GLU A 249 4.70 -7.40 -23.25
C GLU A 249 4.78 -8.40 -22.06
N LEU A 250 3.78 -9.26 -21.92
CA LEU A 250 3.71 -10.32 -20.90
C LEU A 250 4.24 -11.68 -21.42
N ALA A 251 4.74 -11.73 -22.65
CA ALA A 251 5.27 -12.97 -23.20
C ALA A 251 6.46 -13.50 -22.40
N GLY A 252 6.42 -14.78 -22.03
CA GLY A 252 7.49 -15.43 -21.24
C GLY A 252 7.42 -15.15 -19.74
N ILE A 253 6.35 -14.50 -19.25
CA ILE A 253 6.09 -14.36 -17.82
C ILE A 253 5.43 -15.64 -17.29
N ASP A 254 5.97 -16.18 -16.20
CA ASP A 254 5.45 -17.38 -15.54
C ASP A 254 4.31 -17.06 -14.55
N CYS A 255 4.39 -15.92 -13.89
CA CYS A 255 3.40 -15.51 -12.89
C CYS A 255 3.18 -14.00 -12.89
N ALA A 256 1.91 -13.56 -12.85
CA ALA A 256 1.56 -12.18 -12.54
C ALA A 256 1.18 -12.02 -11.07
N ILE A 257 1.78 -11.04 -10.39
CA ILE A 257 1.29 -10.47 -9.15
C ILE A 257 0.45 -9.25 -9.54
N ILE A 258 -0.77 -9.14 -9.02
CA ILE A 258 -1.65 -8.03 -9.35
C ILE A 258 -2.33 -7.52 -8.08
N ASP A 259 -1.95 -6.30 -7.65
CA ASP A 259 -2.48 -5.62 -6.44
C ASP A 259 -3.05 -4.23 -6.80
N PRO A 260 -4.19 -4.18 -7.49
CA PRO A 260 -4.74 -2.95 -8.01
C PRO A 260 -5.42 -2.12 -6.91
N PRO A 261 -5.61 -0.81 -7.13
CA PRO A 261 -6.50 0.01 -6.32
C PRO A 261 -7.93 -0.55 -6.26
N ARG A 262 -8.78 -0.01 -5.38
CA ARG A 262 -10.15 -0.48 -5.10
C ARG A 262 -11.06 -0.65 -6.33
N ALA A 263 -10.74 0.01 -7.44
CA ALA A 263 -11.46 -0.13 -8.71
C ALA A 263 -11.27 -1.51 -9.35
N GLY A 264 -10.21 -2.25 -8.99
CA GLY A 264 -9.79 -3.48 -9.63
C GLY A 264 -9.03 -3.21 -10.93
N ALA A 265 -8.79 -4.23 -11.74
CA ALA A 265 -7.91 -4.16 -12.91
C ALA A 265 -8.46 -4.89 -14.14
N SER A 266 -9.75 -4.71 -14.44
CA SER A 266 -10.47 -5.47 -15.49
C SER A 266 -9.75 -5.48 -16.85
N ALA A 267 -9.23 -4.32 -17.31
CA ALA A 267 -8.49 -4.23 -18.56
C ALA A 267 -7.17 -5.01 -18.54
N GLN A 268 -6.46 -4.97 -17.41
CA GLN A 268 -5.22 -5.71 -17.23
C GLN A 268 -5.47 -7.22 -17.15
N ILE A 269 -6.54 -7.65 -16.50
CA ILE A 269 -6.95 -9.06 -16.47
C ILE A 269 -7.23 -9.57 -17.88
N ALA A 270 -7.87 -8.76 -18.74
CA ALA A 270 -8.10 -9.15 -20.14
C ALA A 270 -6.79 -9.40 -20.91
N GLU A 271 -5.76 -8.59 -20.68
CA GLU A 271 -4.44 -8.80 -21.31
C GLU A 271 -3.71 -10.03 -20.72
N ILE A 272 -3.81 -10.26 -19.41
CA ILE A 272 -3.28 -11.46 -18.75
C ILE A 272 -3.92 -12.73 -19.33
N VAL A 273 -5.23 -12.72 -19.54
CA VAL A 273 -5.96 -13.83 -20.17
C VAL A 273 -5.50 -14.07 -21.61
N LYS A 274 -5.33 -13.02 -22.42
CA LYS A 274 -4.78 -13.12 -23.80
C LYS A 274 -3.37 -13.67 -23.81
N ALA A 275 -2.53 -13.26 -22.86
CA ALA A 275 -1.15 -13.77 -22.70
C ALA A 275 -1.09 -15.22 -22.21
N ARG A 276 -2.21 -15.76 -21.69
CA ARG A 276 -2.31 -17.11 -21.11
C ARG A 276 -1.26 -17.37 -20.03
N LEU A 277 -1.09 -16.42 -19.10
CA LEU A 277 -0.11 -16.58 -18.03
C LEU A 277 -0.44 -17.82 -17.17
N PRO A 278 0.55 -18.68 -16.86
CA PRO A 278 0.28 -19.94 -16.13
C PRO A 278 -0.31 -19.74 -14.73
N VAL A 279 0.19 -18.73 -14.00
CA VAL A 279 -0.19 -18.45 -12.61
C VAL A 279 -0.46 -16.97 -12.40
N ILE A 280 -1.43 -16.67 -11.53
CA ILE A 280 -1.78 -15.30 -11.14
C ILE A 280 -1.95 -15.27 -9.61
N ALA A 281 -1.16 -14.43 -8.95
CA ALA A 281 -1.34 -14.01 -7.56
C ALA A 281 -2.18 -12.73 -7.55
N MET A 282 -3.46 -12.86 -7.25
CA MET A 282 -4.41 -11.74 -7.27
C MET A 282 -4.69 -11.26 -5.86
N ILE A 283 -4.39 -9.98 -5.61
CA ILE A 283 -4.64 -9.30 -4.34
C ILE A 283 -5.75 -8.27 -4.54
N SER A 284 -6.54 -7.99 -3.52
CA SER A 284 -7.53 -6.91 -3.57
C SER A 284 -8.08 -6.53 -2.19
N CYS A 285 -8.16 -5.22 -1.94
CA CYS A 285 -8.83 -4.65 -0.77
C CYS A 285 -10.35 -4.43 -0.97
N ASN A 286 -10.93 -4.88 -2.10
CA ASN A 286 -12.35 -4.74 -2.41
C ASN A 286 -12.92 -6.06 -2.94
N PRO A 287 -13.74 -6.79 -2.15
CA PRO A 287 -14.30 -8.06 -2.58
C PRO A 287 -15.16 -8.01 -3.85
N HIS A 288 -15.80 -6.86 -4.14
CA HIS A 288 -16.65 -6.73 -5.33
C HIS A 288 -15.82 -6.63 -6.62
N SER A 289 -14.79 -5.78 -6.65
CA SER A 289 -13.87 -5.71 -7.81
C SER A 289 -13.09 -7.02 -7.95
N PHE A 290 -12.68 -7.63 -6.84
CA PHE A 290 -12.04 -8.93 -6.83
C PHE A 290 -12.90 -9.99 -7.54
N CYS A 291 -14.18 -10.14 -7.15
CA CYS A 291 -15.08 -11.12 -7.79
C CYS A 291 -15.28 -10.84 -9.28
N ARG A 292 -15.45 -9.58 -9.67
CA ARG A 292 -15.61 -9.21 -11.08
C ARG A 292 -14.38 -9.59 -11.90
N ASP A 293 -13.18 -9.30 -11.39
CA ASP A 293 -11.92 -9.57 -12.08
C ASP A 293 -11.63 -11.09 -12.09
N ALA A 294 -11.90 -11.79 -10.98
CA ALA A 294 -11.82 -13.24 -10.90
C ALA A 294 -12.76 -13.98 -11.87
N GLN A 295 -13.96 -13.45 -12.12
CA GLN A 295 -14.90 -14.04 -13.10
C GLN A 295 -14.33 -14.06 -14.52
N GLN A 296 -13.53 -13.04 -14.92
CA GLN A 296 -12.87 -13.04 -16.22
C GLN A 296 -11.85 -14.19 -16.31
N LEU A 297 -11.08 -14.43 -15.24
CA LEU A 297 -10.14 -15.53 -15.18
C LEU A 297 -10.85 -16.88 -15.25
N LEU A 298 -11.92 -17.07 -14.46
CA LEU A 298 -12.72 -18.32 -14.47
C LEU A 298 -13.35 -18.58 -15.85
N ALA A 299 -13.88 -17.54 -16.51
CA ALA A 299 -14.45 -17.65 -17.86
C ALA A 299 -13.39 -18.02 -18.91
N ALA A 300 -12.13 -17.67 -18.67
CA ALA A 300 -11.00 -18.04 -19.53
C ALA A 300 -10.36 -19.41 -19.17
N GLY A 301 -10.99 -20.19 -18.27
CA GLY A 301 -10.55 -21.54 -17.94
C GLY A 301 -9.57 -21.65 -16.77
N TYR A 302 -9.27 -20.55 -16.07
CA TYR A 302 -8.50 -20.61 -14.83
C TYR A 302 -9.32 -21.23 -13.70
N VAL A 303 -8.63 -21.83 -12.75
CA VAL A 303 -9.19 -22.27 -11.46
C VAL A 303 -8.61 -21.40 -10.34
N CYS A 304 -9.45 -21.11 -9.34
CA CYS A 304 -8.98 -20.55 -8.09
C CYS A 304 -8.47 -21.67 -7.19
N ASP A 305 -7.16 -21.86 -7.13
CA ASP A 305 -6.54 -22.93 -6.35
C ASP A 305 -6.79 -22.74 -4.86
N TRP A 306 -6.56 -21.52 -4.39
CA TRP A 306 -6.85 -21.15 -3.02
C TRP A 306 -7.16 -19.66 -2.89
N LEU A 307 -7.88 -19.33 -1.81
CA LEU A 307 -8.18 -17.97 -1.37
C LEU A 307 -7.85 -17.85 0.10
N GLN A 308 -7.23 -16.72 0.47
CA GLN A 308 -6.94 -16.32 1.84
C GLN A 308 -7.44 -14.92 2.13
N MET A 309 -8.01 -14.71 3.30
CA MET A 309 -8.36 -13.39 3.83
C MET A 309 -7.29 -12.93 4.82
N ILE A 310 -6.88 -11.67 4.70
CA ILE A 310 -5.97 -11.01 5.62
C ILE A 310 -6.73 -9.81 6.19
N ASP A 311 -7.14 -9.90 7.46
CA ASP A 311 -7.86 -8.83 8.14
C ASP A 311 -6.87 -7.89 8.83
N GLN A 312 -6.39 -6.94 8.04
CA GLN A 312 -5.52 -5.86 8.50
C GLN A 312 -6.25 -4.54 8.78
N PHE A 313 -7.58 -4.55 8.72
CA PHE A 313 -8.41 -3.36 8.88
C PHE A 313 -9.36 -3.50 10.09
N HIS A 314 -8.81 -3.86 11.23
CA HIS A 314 -9.56 -4.09 12.46
C HIS A 314 -10.64 -3.01 12.73
N LEU A 315 -11.83 -3.41 13.13
CA LEU A 315 -13.02 -2.56 13.37
C LEU A 315 -13.56 -1.83 12.12
N THR A 316 -13.20 -2.26 10.92
CA THR A 316 -13.77 -1.70 9.68
C THR A 316 -14.35 -2.82 8.80
N PRO A 317 -15.24 -2.50 7.84
CA PRO A 317 -15.77 -3.51 6.91
C PRO A 317 -14.79 -3.84 5.77
N HIS A 318 -13.59 -3.30 5.79
CA HIS A 318 -12.57 -3.57 4.78
C HIS A 318 -11.85 -4.88 5.07
N THR A 319 -11.44 -5.56 4.02
CA THR A 319 -10.66 -6.78 4.11
C THR A 319 -9.68 -6.86 2.95
N GLU A 320 -8.57 -7.53 3.14
CA GLU A 320 -7.63 -7.86 2.09
C GLU A 320 -7.81 -9.32 1.68
N LEU A 321 -7.85 -9.56 0.39
CA LEU A 321 -7.95 -10.90 -0.18
C LEU A 321 -6.69 -11.18 -1.00
N VAL A 322 -6.18 -12.39 -0.89
CA VAL A 322 -5.17 -12.92 -1.79
C VAL A 322 -5.59 -14.28 -2.29
N ALA A 323 -5.47 -14.50 -3.60
CA ALA A 323 -5.82 -15.77 -4.23
C ALA A 323 -4.80 -16.15 -5.29
N ARG A 324 -4.60 -17.46 -5.43
CA ARG A 324 -3.85 -18.05 -6.52
C ARG A 324 -4.81 -18.59 -7.57
N PHE A 325 -4.59 -18.18 -8.81
CA PHE A 325 -5.25 -18.77 -9.97
C PHE A 325 -4.20 -19.45 -10.85
N SER A 326 -4.57 -20.62 -11.38
CA SER A 326 -3.75 -21.35 -12.37
C SER A 326 -4.61 -21.80 -13.53
N GLN A 327 -3.98 -22.01 -14.70
CA GLN A 327 -4.67 -22.68 -15.81
C GLN A 327 -4.86 -24.17 -15.47
N LYS A 328 -6.00 -24.74 -15.88
CA LYS A 328 -6.18 -26.20 -15.79
C LYS A 328 -5.18 -26.88 -16.70
N ASP A 329 -4.44 -27.86 -16.17
CA ASP A 329 -3.65 -28.76 -16.98
C ASP A 329 -4.56 -29.43 -18.02
N GLY A 330 -4.27 -29.20 -19.29
CA GLY A 330 -5.00 -29.84 -20.40
C GLY A 330 -5.86 -28.95 -21.30
N ALA A 331 -5.90 -27.62 -21.11
CA ALA A 331 -6.52 -26.70 -22.07
C ALA A 331 -5.52 -26.26 -23.16
N VAL A 332 -4.87 -27.22 -23.82
CA VAL A 332 -4.22 -27.00 -25.12
C VAL A 332 -5.26 -27.39 -26.17
N ALA A 333 -5.89 -26.39 -26.78
CA ALA A 333 -6.65 -26.53 -28.00
C ALA A 333 -5.98 -25.72 -29.12
#